data_c390b9f8aa163c49dfc4f203baf6eba4
#
_entry.id   c390b9f8aa163c49dfc4f203baf6eba4
#
_cell.length_a   1.000
_cell.length_b   1.000
_cell.length_c   1.000
_cell.angle_alpha   90.00
_cell.angle_beta   90.00
_cell.angle_gamma   90.00
#
_symmetry.space_group_name_H-M   'P 1'
#
loop_
_entity.id
_entity.type
_entity.pdbx_description
1 polymer ?
#
loop_
_entity_poly.entity_id
_entity_poly.type
_entity_poly.pdbx_seq_one_letter_code
_entity_poly.pdbx_strand_id
1 'polypeptide(L)'
;MNNEYQQAMDYIKAFWGGMLDLGATTFWEDFNVSWENNAARIDELVPEGKVDVHATYGKYCYSGFRCSYCHGWASGPTPWLTQYVLGVNIASPGCRKLIITPHLGNLTFAEGTFPTPLGIVKIKHVKSVLGKITTTVSAPKGIKIIK
;
A
#
# COMPACT_ATOMS: atom_id res chain seq x y z
N MET A 1 17.32 -9.72 -6.68
CA MET A 1 16.27 -8.73 -7.02
C MET A 1 14.85 -9.15 -6.61
N ASN A 2 14.38 -10.38 -6.88
CA ASN A 2 13.00 -10.77 -6.47
C ASN A 2 12.74 -10.76 -4.94
N ASN A 3 13.79 -10.89 -4.12
CA ASN A 3 13.65 -10.93 -2.66
C ASN A 3 13.38 -9.55 -2.04
N GLU A 4 13.88 -8.48 -2.63
CA GLU A 4 13.73 -7.11 -2.11
C GLU A 4 12.29 -6.59 -2.22
N TYR A 5 11.61 -6.90 -3.33
CA TYR A 5 10.18 -6.54 -3.48
C TYR A 5 9.28 -7.30 -2.52
N GLN A 6 9.60 -8.59 -2.26
CA GLN A 6 8.86 -9.36 -1.28
C GLN A 6 9.08 -8.81 0.13
N GLN A 7 10.31 -8.50 0.50
CA GLN A 7 10.62 -7.90 1.80
C GLN A 7 9.88 -6.57 1.99
N ALA A 8 9.86 -5.70 0.96
CA ALA A 8 9.13 -4.44 1.03
C ALA A 8 7.61 -4.66 1.21
N MET A 9 7.01 -5.64 0.50
CA MET A 9 5.61 -6.02 0.72
C MET A 9 5.35 -6.56 2.12
N ASP A 10 6.27 -7.35 2.66
CA ASP A 10 6.17 -7.89 4.02
C ASP A 10 6.23 -6.77 5.07
N TYR A 11 7.08 -5.75 4.85
CA TYR A 11 7.09 -4.55 5.69
C TYR A 11 5.77 -3.75 5.59
N ILE A 12 5.28 -3.53 4.37
CA ILE A 12 4.00 -2.84 4.18
C ILE A 12 2.88 -3.60 4.89
N LYS A 13 2.86 -4.92 4.77
CA LYS A 13 1.86 -5.76 5.44
C LYS A 13 1.99 -5.71 6.96
N ALA A 14 3.20 -5.74 7.50
CA ALA A 14 3.42 -5.69 8.94
C ALA A 14 3.05 -4.34 9.55
N PHE A 15 3.49 -3.22 8.96
CA PHE A 15 3.26 -1.90 9.54
C PHE A 15 1.89 -1.33 9.18
N TRP A 16 1.58 -1.21 7.91
CA TRP A 16 0.29 -0.62 7.49
C TRP A 16 -0.86 -1.63 7.58
N GLY A 17 -0.59 -2.92 7.43
CA GLY A 17 -1.54 -3.99 7.74
C GLY A 17 -1.91 -3.98 9.21
N GLY A 18 -0.94 -3.89 10.12
CA GLY A 18 -1.18 -3.75 11.56
C GLY A 18 -2.02 -2.52 11.94
N MET A 19 -1.81 -1.38 11.27
CA MET A 19 -2.70 -0.22 11.43
C MET A 19 -4.14 -0.58 11.05
N LEU A 20 -4.35 -1.30 9.93
CA LEU A 20 -5.68 -1.73 9.50
C LEU A 20 -6.32 -2.71 10.50
N ASP A 21 -5.54 -3.64 11.05
CA ASP A 21 -6.00 -4.58 12.05
C ASP A 21 -6.45 -3.88 13.35
N LEU A 22 -5.85 -2.72 13.64
CA LEU A 22 -6.25 -1.83 14.73
C LEU A 22 -7.32 -0.79 14.33
N GLY A 23 -7.97 -0.94 13.19
CA GLY A 23 -9.11 -0.12 12.76
C GLY A 23 -8.77 1.13 11.97
N ALA A 24 -7.54 1.27 11.45
CA ALA A 24 -7.16 2.43 10.67
C ALA A 24 -7.97 2.55 9.38
N THR A 25 -8.42 3.76 9.08
CA THR A 25 -9.04 4.15 7.81
C THR A 25 -8.17 5.12 7.00
N THR A 26 -7.10 5.60 7.62
CA THR A 26 -6.12 6.55 7.08
C THR A 26 -4.72 6.14 7.50
N PHE A 27 -3.69 6.80 6.97
CA PHE A 27 -2.30 6.57 7.36
C PHE A 27 -2.01 7.26 8.70
N TRP A 28 -1.55 6.50 9.68
CA TRP A 28 -1.18 7.03 10.99
C TRP A 28 0.22 7.64 10.97
N GLU A 29 0.43 8.65 11.81
CA GLU A 29 1.71 9.34 11.98
C GLU A 29 2.79 8.41 12.52
N ASP A 30 2.42 7.56 13.46
CA ASP A 30 3.30 6.62 14.14
C ASP A 30 2.62 5.26 14.33
N PHE A 31 3.40 4.21 14.28
CA PHE A 31 2.96 2.85 14.51
C PHE A 31 4.14 1.96 14.89
N ASN A 32 3.92 1.09 15.87
CA ASN A 32 4.85 0.03 16.22
C ASN A 32 4.14 -1.32 16.16
N VAL A 33 4.71 -2.28 15.47
CA VAL A 33 4.14 -3.63 15.31
C VAL A 33 3.83 -4.30 16.67
N SER A 34 4.60 -3.99 17.71
CA SER A 34 4.34 -4.51 19.06
C SER A 34 3.02 -4.05 19.67
N TRP A 35 2.42 -2.98 19.16
CA TRP A 35 1.11 -2.49 19.66
C TRP A 35 -0.01 -3.49 19.41
N GLU A 36 0.05 -4.29 18.33
CA GLU A 36 -0.94 -5.32 18.03
C GLU A 36 -1.16 -6.32 19.17
N ASN A 37 -0.14 -6.53 20.01
CA ASN A 37 -0.23 -7.47 21.12
C ASN A 37 -1.26 -7.03 22.19
N ASN A 38 -1.43 -5.72 22.38
CA ASN A 38 -2.20 -5.19 23.51
C ASN A 38 -3.04 -3.95 23.18
N ALA A 39 -2.95 -3.37 22.00
CA ALA A 39 -3.75 -2.20 21.64
C ALA A 39 -5.22 -2.56 21.43
N ALA A 40 -6.10 -1.66 21.83
CA ALA A 40 -7.49 -1.66 21.40
C ALA A 40 -7.57 -1.15 19.95
N ARG A 41 -8.62 -1.55 19.24
CA ARG A 41 -8.97 -0.93 17.97
C ARG A 41 -9.45 0.50 18.17
N ILE A 42 -9.16 1.38 17.24
CA ILE A 42 -9.57 2.80 17.34
C ILE A 42 -11.07 3.03 17.10
N ASP A 43 -11.76 2.04 16.53
CA ASP A 43 -13.19 2.08 16.18
C ASP A 43 -14.10 1.39 17.23
N GLU A 44 -13.55 1.04 18.39
CA GLU A 44 -14.29 0.42 19.51
C GLU A 44 -13.96 1.09 20.84
N LEU A 45 -14.81 0.85 21.85
CA LEU A 45 -14.48 1.21 23.23
C LEU A 45 -13.31 0.36 23.72
N VAL A 46 -12.37 0.96 24.44
CA VAL A 46 -11.18 0.26 24.92
C VAL A 46 -11.59 -0.87 25.87
N PRO A 47 -11.37 -2.15 25.50
CA PRO A 47 -11.72 -3.27 26.37
C PRO A 47 -10.81 -3.30 27.61
N GLU A 48 -11.29 -3.96 28.69
CA GLU A 48 -10.48 -4.17 29.87
C GLU A 48 -9.16 -4.89 29.55
N GLY A 49 -8.05 -4.38 30.05
CA GLY A 49 -6.71 -4.90 29.82
C GLY A 49 -6.08 -4.51 28.47
N LYS A 50 -6.80 -3.78 27.61
CA LYS A 50 -6.25 -3.20 26.37
C LYS A 50 -5.78 -1.77 26.57
N VAL A 51 -4.96 -1.30 25.67
CA VAL A 51 -4.34 0.03 25.71
C VAL A 51 -4.87 0.89 24.57
N ASP A 52 -5.24 2.10 24.87
CA ASP A 52 -5.60 3.10 23.88
C ASP A 52 -4.34 3.57 23.14
N VAL A 53 -4.23 3.24 21.84
CA VAL A 53 -3.09 3.63 20.99
C VAL A 53 -2.92 5.15 20.94
N HIS A 54 -4.03 5.89 20.86
CA HIS A 54 -3.99 7.33 20.73
C HIS A 54 -3.51 8.03 22.02
N ALA A 55 -3.89 7.51 23.19
CA ALA A 55 -3.53 8.13 24.47
C ALA A 55 -2.21 7.63 25.04
N THR A 56 -1.83 6.38 24.80
CA THR A 56 -0.79 5.70 25.57
C THR A 56 0.42 5.24 24.76
N TYR A 57 0.31 5.09 23.46
CA TYR A 57 1.41 4.59 22.62
C TYR A 57 2.18 5.65 21.83
N GLY A 58 1.92 6.86 21.86
CA GLY A 58 2.70 7.91 21.19
C GLY A 58 4.05 8.23 21.85
N LYS A 59 4.79 7.22 22.32
CA LYS A 59 5.98 7.37 23.17
C LYS A 59 7.12 8.19 22.54
N TYR A 60 7.29 8.09 21.24
CA TYR A 60 8.36 8.78 20.51
C TYR A 60 7.92 10.13 19.97
N CYS A 61 6.65 10.30 19.73
CA CYS A 61 6.13 11.54 19.19
C CYS A 61 5.68 12.45 20.31
N TYR A 62 4.79 11.96 21.19
CA TYR A 62 4.15 12.83 22.18
C TYR A 62 3.40 12.02 23.24
N SER A 63 3.16 12.61 24.38
CA SER A 63 2.23 12.09 25.39
C SER A 63 0.81 12.62 25.13
N GLY A 64 -0.20 11.76 25.32
CA GLY A 64 -1.60 12.10 25.13
C GLY A 64 -2.01 12.20 23.67
N PHE A 65 -3.13 12.78 23.37
CA PHE A 65 -3.81 12.87 22.06
C PHE A 65 -3.01 13.56 20.93
N ARG A 66 -1.77 13.15 20.68
CA ARG A 66 -0.89 13.79 19.72
C ARG A 66 -0.51 12.94 18.53
N CYS A 67 -0.76 11.63 18.55
CA CYS A 67 -0.57 10.80 17.38
C CYS A 67 -1.68 11.10 16.36
N SER A 68 -1.33 11.62 15.21
CA SER A 68 -2.29 11.87 14.14
C SER A 68 -2.69 10.56 13.47
N TYR A 69 -3.97 10.29 13.38
CA TYR A 69 -4.49 9.16 12.60
C TYR A 69 -4.65 9.47 11.11
N CYS A 70 -4.30 10.66 10.66
CA CYS A 70 -4.32 11.05 9.26
C CYS A 70 -3.07 11.87 8.94
N HIS A 71 -1.96 11.18 8.64
CA HIS A 71 -0.66 11.82 8.43
C HIS A 71 -0.06 11.48 7.08
N GLY A 72 0.09 12.49 6.22
CA GLY A 72 0.48 12.31 4.83
C GLY A 72 1.86 11.70 4.61
N TRP A 73 2.82 11.89 5.51
CA TRP A 73 4.15 11.31 5.35
C TRP A 73 4.18 9.78 5.41
N ALA A 74 3.15 9.15 6.01
CA ALA A 74 3.02 7.72 6.09
C ALA A 74 2.39 7.08 4.82
N SER A 75 2.05 7.87 3.80
CA SER A 75 1.34 7.41 2.60
C SER A 75 2.24 6.71 1.55
N GLY A 76 3.51 6.49 1.86
CA GLY A 76 4.49 5.84 0.98
C GLY A 76 4.05 4.52 0.31
N PRO A 77 3.26 3.64 0.96
CA PRO A 77 2.77 2.41 0.33
C PRO A 77 1.95 2.65 -0.94
N THR A 78 1.14 3.70 -0.99
CA THR A 78 0.28 3.99 -2.16
C THR A 78 1.06 4.15 -3.47
N PRO A 79 2.04 5.07 -3.58
CA PRO A 79 2.86 5.17 -4.78
C PRO A 79 3.74 3.94 -4.99
N TRP A 80 4.25 3.32 -3.92
CA TRP A 80 5.09 2.14 -4.02
C TRP A 80 4.33 0.94 -4.63
N LEU A 81 3.12 0.64 -4.16
CA LEU A 81 2.26 -0.42 -4.70
C LEU A 81 1.92 -0.16 -6.17
N THR A 82 1.66 1.09 -6.53
CA THR A 82 1.38 1.48 -7.92
C THR A 82 2.61 1.28 -8.81
N GLN A 83 3.78 1.74 -8.36
CA GLN A 83 5.01 1.72 -9.16
C GLN A 83 5.60 0.31 -9.28
N TYR A 84 5.56 -0.49 -8.22
CA TYR A 84 6.25 -1.77 -8.18
C TYR A 84 5.32 -2.96 -8.27
N VAL A 85 4.25 -3.03 -7.50
CA VAL A 85 3.33 -4.19 -7.55
C VAL A 85 2.47 -4.13 -8.79
N LEU A 86 1.80 -3.01 -9.05
CA LEU A 86 1.06 -2.79 -10.29
C LEU A 86 2.01 -2.52 -11.47
N GLY A 87 3.25 -2.10 -11.18
CA GLY A 87 4.34 -1.99 -12.12
C GLY A 87 4.27 -0.81 -13.08
N VAL A 88 3.56 0.27 -12.72
CA VAL A 88 3.34 1.41 -13.63
C VAL A 88 4.48 2.41 -13.57
N ASN A 89 5.19 2.56 -14.67
CA ASN A 89 6.27 3.54 -14.82
C ASN A 89 6.00 4.47 -16.00
N ILE A 90 6.09 5.79 -15.76
CA ILE A 90 5.90 6.81 -16.80
C ILE A 90 7.18 6.90 -17.65
N ALA A 91 7.09 6.59 -18.94
CA ALA A 91 8.21 6.60 -19.86
C ALA A 91 8.23 7.81 -20.82
N SER A 92 7.21 8.68 -20.74
CA SER A 92 7.22 9.95 -21.48
C SER A 92 6.31 11.00 -20.84
N PRO A 93 6.56 12.29 -21.06
CA PRO A 93 5.69 13.38 -20.58
C PRO A 93 4.24 13.17 -20.99
N GLY A 94 3.32 13.59 -20.09
CA GLY A 94 1.88 13.45 -20.30
C GLY A 94 1.36 12.01 -20.33
N CYS A 95 2.11 11.06 -19.79
CA CYS A 95 1.79 9.63 -19.74
C CYS A 95 1.50 8.98 -21.11
N ARG A 96 2.02 9.55 -22.19
CA ARG A 96 1.79 9.00 -23.54
C ARG A 96 2.46 7.66 -23.77
N LYS A 97 3.43 7.31 -22.93
CA LYS A 97 4.10 6.01 -22.91
C LYS A 97 4.24 5.53 -21.48
N LEU A 98 3.73 4.33 -21.21
CA LEU A 98 3.84 3.67 -19.90
C LEU A 98 4.56 2.34 -20.08
N ILE A 99 5.46 2.02 -19.15
CA ILE A 99 6.08 0.70 -19.01
C ILE A 99 5.35 -0.02 -17.88
N ILE A 100 4.94 -1.27 -18.12
CA ILE A 100 4.22 -2.08 -17.14
C ILE A 100 5.08 -3.30 -16.80
N THR A 101 5.72 -3.26 -15.62
CA THR A 101 6.60 -4.33 -15.11
C THR A 101 6.22 -4.70 -13.67
N PRO A 102 5.25 -5.63 -13.49
CA PRO A 102 4.77 -5.99 -12.16
C PRO A 102 5.74 -6.85 -11.36
N HIS A 103 5.76 -6.65 -10.04
CA HIS A 103 6.47 -7.48 -9.07
C HIS A 103 5.49 -8.02 -8.04
N LEU A 104 4.86 -9.16 -8.32
CA LEU A 104 3.79 -9.71 -7.48
C LEU A 104 4.30 -10.44 -6.23
N GLY A 105 5.60 -10.76 -6.13
CA GLY A 105 6.11 -11.53 -5.01
C GLY A 105 5.26 -12.78 -4.75
N ASN A 106 4.72 -12.93 -3.56
CA ASN A 106 3.82 -14.02 -3.18
C ASN A 106 2.33 -13.77 -3.49
N LEU A 107 1.97 -12.61 -4.04
CA LEU A 107 0.60 -12.33 -4.47
C LEU A 107 0.23 -13.18 -5.69
N THR A 108 -1.01 -13.63 -5.74
CA THR A 108 -1.59 -14.39 -6.87
C THR A 108 -2.16 -13.47 -7.95
N PHE A 109 -2.54 -12.25 -7.59
CA PHE A 109 -3.00 -11.22 -8.52
C PHE A 109 -2.74 -9.81 -7.97
N ALA A 110 -2.76 -8.83 -8.87
CA ALA A 110 -2.87 -7.41 -8.55
C ALA A 110 -3.75 -6.73 -9.60
N GLU A 111 -4.63 -5.84 -9.16
CA GLU A 111 -5.52 -5.10 -10.05
C GLU A 111 -5.63 -3.65 -9.56
N GLY A 112 -5.63 -2.72 -10.50
CA GLY A 112 -5.73 -1.31 -10.16
C GLY A 112 -5.94 -0.41 -11.35
N THR A 113 -6.06 0.88 -11.05
CA THR A 113 -6.23 1.93 -12.05
C THR A 113 -5.12 2.96 -11.90
N PHE A 114 -4.72 3.55 -13.02
CA PHE A 114 -3.73 4.62 -13.07
C PHE A 114 -4.30 5.82 -13.83
N PRO A 115 -4.50 6.97 -13.18
CA PRO A 115 -5.01 8.17 -13.83
C PRO A 115 -3.94 8.80 -14.73
N THR A 116 -4.36 9.25 -15.91
CA THR A 116 -3.52 9.99 -16.84
C THR A 116 -4.27 11.20 -17.38
N PRO A 117 -3.60 12.18 -18.00
CA PRO A 117 -4.27 13.29 -18.68
C PRO A 117 -5.21 12.86 -19.82
N LEU A 118 -5.03 11.65 -20.35
CA LEU A 118 -5.86 11.09 -21.44
C LEU A 118 -6.99 10.18 -20.94
N GLY A 119 -7.08 9.97 -19.62
CA GLY A 119 -8.08 9.11 -18.99
C GLY A 119 -7.44 7.99 -18.15
N ILE A 120 -8.27 7.09 -17.66
CA ILE A 120 -7.86 6.04 -16.71
C ILE A 120 -7.33 4.83 -17.46
N VAL A 121 -6.14 4.38 -17.09
CA VAL A 121 -5.58 3.07 -17.48
C VAL A 121 -6.00 2.03 -16.45
N LYS A 122 -6.56 0.91 -16.88
CA LYS A 122 -6.92 -0.23 -16.03
C LYS A 122 -5.91 -1.35 -16.25
N ILE A 123 -5.42 -1.93 -15.18
CA ILE A 123 -4.36 -2.93 -15.20
C ILE A 123 -4.76 -4.10 -14.32
N LYS A 124 -4.53 -5.32 -14.82
CA LYS A 124 -4.74 -6.54 -14.05
C LYS A 124 -3.62 -7.52 -14.35
N HIS A 125 -3.05 -8.06 -13.29
CA HIS A 125 -2.07 -9.12 -13.33
C HIS A 125 -2.63 -10.36 -12.63
N VAL A 126 -2.42 -11.53 -13.22
CA VAL A 126 -2.76 -12.83 -12.60
C VAL A 126 -1.52 -13.72 -12.73
N LYS A 127 -1.12 -14.30 -11.59
CA LYS A 127 0.00 -15.24 -11.54
C LYS A 127 -0.54 -16.67 -11.45
N SER A 128 -0.12 -17.51 -12.38
CA SER A 128 -0.45 -18.93 -12.37
C SER A 128 0.29 -19.68 -11.25
N VAL A 129 -0.13 -20.90 -10.95
CA VAL A 129 0.55 -21.80 -10.01
C VAL A 129 2.01 -22.10 -10.41
N LEU A 130 2.35 -21.97 -11.68
CA LEU A 130 3.71 -22.14 -12.22
C LEU A 130 4.51 -20.82 -12.20
N GLY A 131 3.98 -19.75 -11.58
CA GLY A 131 4.66 -18.46 -11.45
C GLY A 131 4.58 -17.55 -12.68
N LYS A 132 3.94 -17.95 -13.78
CA LYS A 132 3.77 -17.11 -14.98
C LYS A 132 2.76 -16.00 -14.72
N ILE A 133 3.16 -14.75 -14.96
CA ILE A 133 2.29 -13.57 -14.84
C ILE A 133 1.65 -13.26 -16.20
N THR A 134 0.33 -13.17 -16.22
CA THR A 134 -0.46 -12.68 -17.35
C THR A 134 -0.94 -11.28 -17.03
N THR A 135 -0.62 -10.31 -17.90
CA THR A 135 -0.97 -8.89 -17.74
C THR A 135 -2.00 -8.46 -18.77
N THR A 136 -3.12 -7.96 -18.31
CA THR A 136 -4.16 -7.30 -19.12
C THR A 136 -4.14 -5.81 -18.83
N VAL A 137 -4.12 -4.99 -19.89
CA VAL A 137 -4.15 -3.53 -19.78
C VAL A 137 -5.20 -2.97 -20.73
N SER A 138 -6.07 -2.11 -20.21
CA SER A 138 -6.99 -1.28 -20.99
C SER A 138 -6.57 0.18 -20.82
N ALA A 139 -6.22 0.84 -21.90
CA ALA A 139 -5.73 2.22 -21.89
C ALA A 139 -6.50 3.08 -22.88
N PRO A 140 -6.68 4.38 -22.59
CA PRO A 140 -7.21 5.35 -23.53
C PRO A 140 -6.40 5.45 -24.82
N LYS A 141 -7.07 5.87 -25.90
CA LYS A 141 -6.39 6.16 -27.18
C LYS A 141 -5.30 7.21 -26.98
N GLY A 142 -4.11 6.96 -27.54
CA GLY A 142 -2.96 7.86 -27.46
C GLY A 142 -1.96 7.50 -26.35
N ILE A 143 -2.21 6.45 -25.58
CA ILE A 143 -1.25 5.88 -24.63
C ILE A 143 -0.63 4.61 -25.21
N LYS A 144 0.69 4.58 -25.34
CA LYS A 144 1.46 3.39 -25.72
C LYS A 144 1.87 2.61 -24.48
N ILE A 145 1.48 1.33 -24.42
CA ILE A 145 1.89 0.41 -23.36
C ILE A 145 3.08 -0.42 -23.83
N ILE A 146 4.11 -0.50 -22.98
CA ILE A 146 5.28 -1.38 -23.12
C ILE A 146 5.23 -2.38 -21.96
N LYS A 147 5.36 -3.67 -22.27
CA LYS A 147 5.38 -4.78 -21.30
C LYS A 147 6.73 -5.43 -21.30
#